data_3e2bc19f99c865d2c7837f091d9f1fe2
#
_entry.id   3e2bc19f99c865d2c7837f091d9f1fe2
#
_cell.length_a   1.000
_cell.length_b   1.000
_cell.length_c   1.000
_cell.angle_alpha   90.00
_cell.angle_beta   90.00
_cell.angle_gamma   90.00
#
_symmetry.space_group_name_H-M   'P 1'
#
loop_
_entity.id
_entity.type
_entity.pdbx_description
1 polymer ?
#
loop_
_entity_poly.entity_id
_entity_poly.type
_entity_poly.pdbx_seq_one_letter_code
_entity_poly.pdbx_strand_id
1 'polypeptide(L)'
;TEVRRQRQMCIRDRNLPIDVIISPEIEIAKSIQRKLEAPGALDSVPFADNKIRLLEILINENCKLINIKLNDLTKKHPNLDANIIGIIRDEKFLIPKKNDDVKKNDKIYVIINSSQMSDTLEAFGHDEKVSKNILIVGGGNIGFNLAKNIEETLDAARVKIIEKNKERAEFLASELNLSLIHISEPTRHC
;
A
#
# COMPACT_ATOMS: atom_id res chain seq x y z
N THR A 1 7.31 6.36 -24.82
CA THR A 1 7.12 4.88 -24.82
C THR A 1 8.14 4.17 -25.69
N GLU A 2 8.46 4.71 -26.86
CA GLU A 2 9.42 4.12 -27.81
C GLU A 2 10.86 4.13 -27.31
N VAL A 3 11.30 5.22 -26.69
CA VAL A 3 12.68 5.35 -26.12
C VAL A 3 12.92 4.35 -24.97
N ARG A 4 11.89 4.02 -24.17
CA ARG A 4 11.98 2.98 -23.14
C ARG A 4 12.04 1.57 -23.73
N ARG A 5 11.24 1.29 -24.79
CA ARG A 5 11.31 0.01 -25.51
C ARG A 5 12.68 -0.17 -26.19
N GLN A 6 13.24 0.88 -26.79
CA GLN A 6 14.57 0.83 -27.37
C GLN A 6 15.67 0.61 -26.33
N ARG A 7 15.60 1.25 -25.14
CA ARG A 7 16.56 0.97 -24.04
C ARG A 7 16.45 -0.45 -23.51
N GLN A 8 15.25 -1.00 -23.37
CA GLN A 8 15.06 -2.41 -22.98
C GLN A 8 15.56 -3.37 -24.07
N MET A 9 15.36 -3.03 -25.34
CA MET A 9 15.83 -3.82 -26.48
C MET A 9 17.37 -3.81 -26.58
N CYS A 10 18.02 -2.64 -26.41
CA CYS A 10 19.49 -2.54 -26.41
C CYS A 10 20.16 -3.25 -25.24
N ILE A 11 19.48 -3.37 -24.09
CA ILE A 11 19.98 -4.12 -22.93
C ILE A 11 19.88 -5.63 -23.16
N ARG A 12 18.80 -6.10 -23.80
CA ARG A 12 18.62 -7.51 -24.17
C ARG A 12 19.64 -8.03 -25.18
N ASP A 13 20.05 -7.17 -26.13
CA ASP A 13 21.00 -7.53 -27.18
C ASP A 13 22.46 -7.60 -26.72
N ARG A 14 22.77 -7.20 -25.48
CA ARG A 14 24.16 -7.18 -24.96
C ARG A 14 24.57 -8.40 -24.14
N ASN A 15 23.91 -9.54 -24.26
CA ASN A 15 24.24 -10.78 -23.51
C ASN A 15 24.46 -10.58 -21.99
N LEU A 16 23.88 -9.52 -21.39
CA LEU A 16 23.88 -9.35 -19.96
C LEU A 16 22.67 -10.13 -19.41
N PRO A 17 22.86 -11.13 -18.55
CA PRO A 17 21.76 -11.81 -17.89
C PRO A 17 21.12 -10.83 -16.90
N ILE A 18 20.08 -10.12 -17.36
CA ILE A 18 19.31 -9.20 -16.51
C ILE A 18 18.03 -9.93 -16.13
N ASP A 19 17.97 -10.37 -14.89
CA ASP A 19 16.82 -11.09 -14.36
C ASP A 19 15.71 -10.12 -13.91
N VAL A 20 16.08 -8.94 -13.41
CA VAL A 20 15.13 -7.96 -12.86
C VAL A 20 15.52 -6.54 -13.23
N ILE A 21 14.55 -5.77 -13.71
CA ILE A 21 14.68 -4.32 -13.93
C ILE A 21 13.77 -3.60 -12.92
N ILE A 22 14.37 -2.81 -12.05
CA ILE A 22 13.64 -2.01 -11.05
C ILE A 22 13.50 -0.58 -11.55
N SER A 23 12.26 -0.08 -11.62
CA SER A 23 11.95 1.33 -11.82
C SER A 23 11.53 1.94 -10.49
N PRO A 24 12.31 2.86 -9.91
CA PRO A 24 11.99 3.47 -8.63
C PRO A 24 10.59 4.09 -8.58
N GLU A 25 10.16 4.72 -9.68
CA GLU A 25 8.85 5.37 -9.76
C GLU A 25 7.70 4.37 -9.66
N ILE A 26 7.86 3.19 -10.29
CA ILE A 26 6.87 2.12 -10.22
C ILE A 26 6.81 1.53 -8.82
N GLU A 27 7.97 1.30 -8.20
CA GLU A 27 8.00 0.73 -6.85
C GLU A 27 7.47 1.69 -5.79
N ILE A 28 7.71 3.00 -5.92
CA ILE A 28 7.10 4.02 -5.06
C ILE A 28 5.57 4.03 -5.24
N ALA A 29 5.08 4.01 -6.49
CA ALA A 29 3.65 3.96 -6.76
C ALA A 29 2.98 2.71 -6.14
N LYS A 30 3.60 1.54 -6.26
CA LYS A 30 3.13 0.30 -5.62
C LYS A 30 3.16 0.39 -4.09
N SER A 31 4.19 1.01 -3.51
CA SER A 31 4.27 1.19 -2.06
C SER A 31 3.14 2.08 -1.54
N ILE A 32 2.83 3.18 -2.23
CA ILE A 32 1.70 4.06 -1.88
C ILE A 32 0.37 3.30 -2.04
N GLN A 33 0.19 2.56 -3.13
CA GLN A 33 -1.00 1.76 -3.37
C GLN A 33 -1.25 0.77 -2.22
N ARG A 34 -0.22 0.01 -1.79
CA ARG A 34 -0.34 -0.93 -0.67
C ARG A 34 -0.83 -0.28 0.62
N LYS A 35 -0.39 0.95 0.89
CA LYS A 35 -0.87 1.73 2.05
C LYS A 35 -2.33 2.17 1.91
N LEU A 36 -2.77 2.47 0.69
CA LEU A 36 -4.18 2.80 0.42
C LEU A 36 -5.09 1.57 0.56
N GLU A 37 -4.59 0.38 0.21
CA GLU A 37 -5.32 -0.88 0.33
C GLU A 37 -5.47 -1.37 1.78
N ALA A 38 -4.50 -1.04 2.65
CA ALA A 38 -4.46 -1.46 4.05
C ALA A 38 -4.39 -0.25 4.99
N PRO A 39 -5.42 0.62 5.04
CA PRO A 39 -5.45 1.76 5.93
C PRO A 39 -5.39 1.29 7.38
N GLY A 40 -4.56 1.96 8.18
CA GLY A 40 -4.27 1.53 9.56
C GLY A 40 -3.05 0.62 9.72
N ALA A 41 -2.59 -0.06 8.67
CA ALA A 41 -1.31 -0.72 8.67
C ALA A 41 -0.17 0.30 8.38
N LEU A 42 0.97 0.15 9.05
CA LEU A 42 2.18 0.92 8.76
C LEU A 42 2.78 0.48 7.41
N ASP A 43 2.75 -0.82 7.15
CA ASP A 43 3.14 -1.40 5.86
C ASP A 43 2.37 -2.70 5.59
N SER A 44 2.27 -3.07 4.30
CA SER A 44 1.59 -4.27 3.83
C SER A 44 2.35 -4.88 2.67
N VAL A 45 2.87 -6.09 2.86
CA VAL A 45 3.65 -6.80 1.84
C VAL A 45 2.87 -8.02 1.38
N PRO A 46 2.49 -8.11 0.09
CA PRO A 46 1.78 -9.26 -0.46
C PRO A 46 2.73 -10.42 -0.76
N PHE A 47 2.25 -11.65 -0.55
CA PHE A 47 2.88 -12.90 -0.91
C PHE A 47 1.91 -13.85 -1.62
N ALA A 48 2.43 -14.86 -2.32
CA ALA A 48 1.65 -15.91 -2.95
C ALA A 48 0.50 -15.36 -3.83
N ASP A 49 0.83 -14.51 -4.80
CA ASP A 49 -0.14 -13.86 -5.69
C ASP A 49 -1.25 -13.12 -4.93
N ASN A 50 -0.85 -12.37 -3.89
CA ASN A 50 -1.72 -11.59 -3.02
C ASN A 50 -2.73 -12.41 -2.18
N LYS A 51 -2.52 -13.72 -2.02
CA LYS A 51 -3.36 -14.56 -1.15
C LYS A 51 -3.04 -14.38 0.33
N ILE A 52 -1.77 -14.10 0.62
CA ILE A 52 -1.25 -13.90 1.97
C ILE A 52 -0.64 -12.50 2.04
N ARG A 53 -0.79 -11.82 3.18
CA ARG A 53 -0.14 -10.54 3.45
C ARG A 53 0.59 -10.56 4.78
N LEU A 54 1.76 -9.93 4.79
CA LEU A 54 2.44 -9.53 6.00
C LEU A 54 2.09 -8.07 6.27
N LEU A 55 1.48 -7.83 7.42
CA LEU A 55 1.13 -6.48 7.89
C LEU A 55 2.06 -6.05 9.00
N GLU A 56 2.52 -4.81 8.96
CA GLU A 56 3.12 -4.11 10.10
C GLU A 56 2.04 -3.22 10.73
N ILE A 57 1.69 -3.47 11.98
CA ILE A 57 0.59 -2.77 12.68
C ILE A 57 1.13 -2.15 13.98
N LEU A 58 0.82 -0.87 14.20
CA LEU A 58 1.07 -0.21 15.48
C LEU A 58 -0.13 -0.44 16.42
N ILE A 59 0.12 -0.98 17.59
CA ILE A 59 -0.92 -1.20 18.58
C ILE A 59 -1.25 0.11 19.28
N ASN A 60 -2.45 0.60 19.04
CA ASN A 60 -3.02 1.78 19.67
C ASN A 60 -3.92 1.40 20.87
N GLU A 61 -4.46 2.38 21.56
CA GLU A 61 -5.34 2.17 22.73
C GLU A 61 -6.70 1.55 22.40
N ASN A 62 -7.12 1.61 21.12
CA ASN A 62 -8.40 1.03 20.66
C ASN A 62 -8.28 -0.47 20.38
N CYS A 63 -7.08 -1.05 20.45
CA CYS A 63 -6.86 -2.46 20.21
C CYS A 63 -7.54 -3.32 21.26
N LYS A 64 -8.50 -4.15 20.82
CA LYS A 64 -9.28 -5.07 21.67
C LYS A 64 -8.43 -6.22 22.22
N LEU A 65 -7.23 -6.41 21.70
CA LEU A 65 -6.35 -7.56 21.97
C LEU A 65 -5.18 -7.24 22.93
N ILE A 66 -5.16 -6.03 23.49
CA ILE A 66 -4.13 -5.64 24.48
C ILE A 66 -4.22 -6.53 25.72
N ASN A 67 -3.06 -6.96 26.22
CA ASN A 67 -2.90 -7.82 27.39
C ASN A 67 -3.59 -9.20 27.26
N ILE A 68 -3.97 -9.63 26.07
CA ILE A 68 -4.43 -10.98 25.82
C ILE A 68 -3.23 -11.83 25.40
N LYS A 69 -3.07 -12.98 26.03
CA LYS A 69 -2.01 -13.94 25.66
C LYS A 69 -2.24 -14.45 24.25
N LEU A 70 -1.17 -14.59 23.47
CA LEU A 70 -1.26 -15.05 22.08
C LEU A 70 -1.92 -16.41 21.94
N ASN A 71 -1.73 -17.31 22.90
CA ASN A 71 -2.39 -18.62 22.93
C ASN A 71 -3.92 -18.52 23.10
N ASP A 72 -4.42 -17.44 23.69
CA ASP A 72 -5.85 -17.24 23.91
C ASP A 72 -6.51 -16.41 22.78
N LEU A 73 -5.70 -15.76 21.92
CA LEU A 73 -6.21 -15.02 20.76
C LEU A 73 -7.01 -15.93 19.83
N THR A 74 -6.45 -17.07 19.44
CA THR A 74 -7.11 -18.03 18.55
C THR A 74 -8.40 -18.59 19.17
N LYS A 75 -8.46 -18.73 20.50
CA LYS A 75 -9.66 -19.22 21.20
C LYS A 75 -10.76 -18.15 21.27
N LYS A 76 -10.39 -16.89 21.53
CA LYS A 76 -11.33 -15.77 21.65
C LYS A 76 -11.81 -15.24 20.31
N HIS A 77 -10.95 -15.35 19.29
CA HIS A 77 -11.23 -14.90 17.93
C HIS A 77 -10.96 -16.04 16.93
N PRO A 78 -11.76 -17.10 16.94
CA PRO A 78 -11.52 -18.31 16.11
C PRO A 78 -11.61 -18.03 14.61
N ASN A 79 -12.28 -16.96 14.23
CA ASN A 79 -12.41 -16.55 12.82
C ASN A 79 -11.23 -15.67 12.34
N LEU A 80 -10.33 -15.29 13.24
CA LEU A 80 -9.17 -14.47 12.92
C LEU A 80 -8.00 -15.39 12.55
N ASP A 81 -7.80 -15.63 11.26
CA ASP A 81 -6.66 -16.40 10.73
C ASP A 81 -5.43 -15.48 10.61
N ALA A 82 -4.97 -15.01 11.76
CA ALA A 82 -3.85 -14.09 11.88
C ALA A 82 -2.76 -14.70 12.77
N ASN A 83 -1.53 -14.71 12.27
CA ASN A 83 -0.38 -15.21 13.01
C ASN A 83 0.64 -14.09 13.26
N ILE A 84 0.85 -13.73 14.52
CA ILE A 84 1.86 -12.74 14.92
C ILE A 84 3.23 -13.43 14.92
N ILE A 85 4.12 -12.98 14.02
CA ILE A 85 5.46 -13.57 13.84
C ILE A 85 6.57 -12.74 14.45
N GLY A 86 6.30 -11.47 14.79
CA GLY A 86 7.27 -10.56 15.38
C GLY A 86 6.61 -9.43 16.16
N ILE A 87 7.29 -8.95 17.17
CA ILE A 87 6.89 -7.79 17.96
C ILE A 87 8.11 -6.89 18.13
N ILE A 88 7.97 -5.59 17.82
CA ILE A 88 8.95 -4.58 18.20
C ILE A 88 8.38 -3.84 19.41
N ARG A 89 9.07 -3.96 20.54
CA ARG A 89 8.77 -3.30 21.81
C ARG A 89 10.02 -2.58 22.30
N ASP A 90 9.92 -1.30 22.61
CA ASP A 90 11.07 -0.50 23.08
C ASP A 90 12.30 -0.64 22.17
N GLU A 91 12.07 -0.53 20.85
CA GLU A 91 13.07 -0.68 19.76
C GLU A 91 13.76 -2.06 19.69
N LYS A 92 13.28 -3.04 20.44
CA LYS A 92 13.80 -4.41 20.42
C LYS A 92 12.86 -5.34 19.65
N PHE A 93 13.41 -6.11 18.72
CA PHE A 93 12.66 -7.15 18.03
C PHE A 93 12.57 -8.41 18.90
N LEU A 94 11.35 -8.90 19.07
CA LEU A 94 11.02 -10.09 19.85
C LEU A 94 10.32 -11.11 18.96
N ILE A 95 10.72 -12.38 19.03
CA ILE A 95 9.96 -13.48 18.46
C ILE A 95 8.92 -13.91 19.51
N PRO A 96 7.62 -13.74 19.23
CA PRO A 96 6.58 -13.97 20.23
C PRO A 96 6.45 -15.45 20.60
N LYS A 97 6.22 -15.71 21.87
CA LYS A 97 5.90 -17.05 22.41
C LYS A 97 4.42 -17.11 22.78
N LYS A 98 3.89 -18.32 22.93
CA LYS A 98 2.46 -18.56 23.23
C LYS A 98 1.92 -17.81 24.44
N ASN A 99 2.79 -17.57 25.44
CA ASN A 99 2.40 -16.89 26.69
C ASN A 99 2.65 -15.38 26.67
N ASP A 100 3.25 -14.85 25.59
CA ASP A 100 3.45 -13.41 25.44
C ASP A 100 2.12 -12.73 25.13
N ASP A 101 2.05 -11.44 25.41
CA ASP A 101 0.93 -10.57 25.16
C ASP A 101 1.35 -9.41 24.26
N VAL A 102 0.38 -8.78 23.64
CA VAL A 102 0.53 -7.55 22.86
C VAL A 102 0.26 -6.36 23.77
N LYS A 103 1.09 -5.32 23.70
CA LYS A 103 0.98 -4.10 24.51
C LYS A 103 0.76 -2.86 23.65
N LYS A 104 0.24 -1.81 24.27
CA LYS A 104 0.15 -0.49 23.63
C LYS A 104 1.55 -0.03 23.17
N ASN A 105 1.63 0.57 22.01
CA ASN A 105 2.83 1.03 21.32
C ASN A 105 3.75 -0.08 20.76
N ASP A 106 3.38 -1.35 20.89
CA ASP A 106 4.08 -2.39 20.14
C ASP A 106 3.83 -2.19 18.65
N LYS A 107 4.87 -2.44 17.83
CA LYS A 107 4.70 -2.70 16.41
C LYS A 107 4.72 -4.21 16.21
N ILE A 108 3.68 -4.74 15.65
CA ILE A 108 3.55 -6.18 15.42
C ILE A 108 3.64 -6.51 13.93
N TYR A 109 4.24 -7.63 13.62
CA TYR A 109 4.26 -8.23 12.29
C TYR A 109 3.31 -9.42 12.28
N VAL A 110 2.29 -9.33 11.43
CA VAL A 110 1.20 -10.31 11.38
C VAL A 110 1.08 -10.87 9.97
N ILE A 111 1.08 -12.20 9.85
CA ILE A 111 0.74 -12.88 8.60
C ILE A 111 -0.74 -13.19 8.61
N ILE A 112 -1.43 -12.85 7.53
CA ILE A 112 -2.88 -13.03 7.37
C ILE A 112 -3.23 -13.57 5.99
N ASN A 113 -4.44 -14.12 5.87
CA ASN A 113 -5.10 -14.27 4.59
C ASN A 113 -5.59 -12.90 4.12
N SER A 114 -5.34 -12.54 2.86
CA SER A 114 -5.70 -11.22 2.32
C SER A 114 -7.19 -10.90 2.41
N SER A 115 -8.06 -11.92 2.38
CA SER A 115 -9.50 -11.76 2.55
C SER A 115 -9.93 -11.30 3.95
N GLN A 116 -9.06 -11.47 4.96
CA GLN A 116 -9.32 -11.12 6.35
C GLN A 116 -8.62 -9.84 6.80
N MET A 117 -8.12 -9.05 5.86
CA MET A 117 -7.34 -7.85 6.18
C MET A 117 -8.15 -6.84 7.00
N SER A 118 -9.38 -6.55 6.60
CA SER A 118 -10.25 -5.60 7.30
C SER A 118 -10.56 -6.06 8.73
N ASP A 119 -10.95 -7.33 8.89
CA ASP A 119 -11.30 -7.89 10.20
C ASP A 119 -10.09 -7.92 11.14
N THR A 120 -8.92 -8.22 10.57
CA THR A 120 -7.66 -8.21 11.33
C THR A 120 -7.31 -6.80 11.80
N LEU A 121 -7.34 -5.81 10.91
CA LEU A 121 -7.04 -4.42 11.26
C LEU A 121 -8.02 -3.91 12.33
N GLU A 122 -9.32 -4.19 12.20
CA GLU A 122 -10.32 -3.84 13.21
C GLU A 122 -10.03 -4.50 14.56
N ALA A 123 -9.66 -5.78 14.60
CA ALA A 123 -9.31 -6.48 15.82
C ALA A 123 -8.11 -5.85 16.55
N PHE A 124 -7.14 -5.34 15.78
CA PHE A 124 -5.97 -4.63 16.31
C PHE A 124 -6.22 -3.13 16.55
N GLY A 125 -7.45 -2.65 16.42
CA GLY A 125 -7.85 -1.29 16.79
C GLY A 125 -7.79 -0.28 15.65
N HIS A 126 -7.78 -0.75 14.41
CA HIS A 126 -7.77 0.06 13.20
C HIS A 126 -9.04 -0.21 12.40
N ASP A 127 -9.98 0.72 12.45
CA ASP A 127 -11.27 0.67 11.76
C ASP A 127 -11.35 1.62 10.55
N GLU A 128 -10.19 2.12 10.11
CA GLU A 128 -10.09 2.99 8.97
C GLU A 128 -10.54 2.28 7.70
N LYS A 129 -11.43 2.91 6.96
CA LYS A 129 -11.94 2.36 5.71
C LYS A 129 -11.06 2.77 4.52
N VAL A 130 -10.97 1.88 3.54
CA VAL A 130 -10.32 2.20 2.26
C VAL A 130 -10.95 3.46 1.65
N SER A 131 -10.11 4.43 1.31
CA SER A 131 -10.56 5.71 0.77
C SER A 131 -11.16 5.53 -0.62
N LYS A 132 -12.40 6.01 -0.80
CA LYS A 132 -13.10 5.97 -2.09
C LYS A 132 -12.78 7.18 -2.98
N ASN A 133 -12.28 8.27 -2.40
CA ASN A 133 -11.94 9.49 -3.14
C ASN A 133 -10.47 9.79 -2.93
N ILE A 134 -9.69 9.74 -3.99
CA ILE A 134 -8.25 9.94 -3.96
C ILE A 134 -7.89 11.12 -4.85
N LEU A 135 -7.13 12.06 -4.32
CA LEU A 135 -6.61 13.20 -5.06
C LEU A 135 -5.09 13.07 -5.17
N ILE A 136 -4.60 13.01 -6.40
CA ILE A 136 -3.17 12.98 -6.72
C ILE A 136 -2.76 14.36 -7.19
N VAL A 137 -1.77 14.97 -6.55
CA VAL A 137 -1.21 16.26 -6.96
C VAL A 137 0.11 16.02 -7.69
N GLY A 138 0.10 16.27 -8.99
CA GLY A 138 1.21 16.01 -9.90
C GLY A 138 1.03 14.74 -10.73
N GLY A 139 0.93 14.93 -12.04
CA GLY A 139 0.78 13.85 -13.04
C GLY A 139 2.11 13.33 -13.59
N GLY A 140 3.21 13.43 -12.85
CA GLY A 140 4.50 12.87 -13.22
C GLY A 140 4.50 11.34 -13.29
N ASN A 141 5.68 10.72 -13.40
CA ASN A 141 5.77 9.27 -13.53
C ASN A 141 5.18 8.51 -12.35
N ILE A 142 5.40 8.99 -11.11
CA ILE A 142 4.84 8.37 -9.91
C ILE A 142 3.32 8.52 -9.87
N GLY A 143 2.80 9.75 -10.07
CA GLY A 143 1.36 10.02 -10.06
C GLY A 143 0.61 9.24 -11.13
N PHE A 144 1.16 9.14 -12.33
CA PHE A 144 0.61 8.35 -13.43
C PHE A 144 0.55 6.85 -13.09
N ASN A 145 1.68 6.28 -12.63
CA ASN A 145 1.70 4.85 -12.29
C ASN A 145 0.79 4.54 -11.09
N LEU A 146 0.74 5.44 -10.09
CA LEU A 146 -0.17 5.28 -8.95
C LEU A 146 -1.64 5.29 -9.40
N ALA A 147 -2.03 6.27 -10.22
CA ALA A 147 -3.38 6.36 -10.73
C ALA A 147 -3.78 5.10 -11.52
N LYS A 148 -2.90 4.65 -12.41
CA LYS A 148 -3.11 3.42 -13.19
C LYS A 148 -3.27 2.19 -12.30
N ASN A 149 -2.40 2.02 -11.30
CA ASN A 149 -2.50 0.90 -10.37
C ASN A 149 -3.81 0.93 -9.57
N ILE A 150 -4.26 2.12 -9.15
CA ILE A 150 -5.52 2.27 -8.41
C ILE A 150 -6.71 1.91 -9.29
N GLU A 151 -6.74 2.32 -10.55
CA GLU A 151 -7.79 1.94 -11.50
C GLU A 151 -7.88 0.42 -11.71
N GLU A 152 -6.73 -0.26 -11.72
CA GLU A 152 -6.67 -1.71 -11.93
C GLU A 152 -7.05 -2.52 -10.68
N THR A 153 -6.95 -1.94 -9.48
CA THR A 153 -7.05 -2.72 -8.23
C THR A 153 -8.15 -2.28 -7.27
N LEU A 154 -8.61 -1.04 -7.37
CA LEU A 154 -9.61 -0.47 -6.47
C LEU A 154 -10.86 -0.02 -7.25
N ASP A 155 -11.68 -0.98 -7.69
CA ASP A 155 -12.86 -0.75 -8.54
C ASP A 155 -13.83 0.34 -8.03
N ALA A 156 -13.88 0.59 -6.72
CA ALA A 156 -14.77 1.59 -6.12
C ALA A 156 -14.09 2.95 -5.88
N ALA A 157 -12.80 3.09 -6.18
CA ALA A 157 -12.08 4.33 -5.94
C ALA A 157 -12.27 5.34 -7.07
N ARG A 158 -12.54 6.59 -6.70
CA ARG A 158 -12.57 7.72 -7.61
C ARG A 158 -11.26 8.48 -7.48
N VAL A 159 -10.45 8.44 -8.51
CA VAL A 159 -9.17 9.14 -8.54
C VAL A 159 -9.32 10.44 -9.33
N LYS A 160 -8.72 11.51 -8.81
CA LYS A 160 -8.57 12.79 -9.52
C LYS A 160 -7.10 13.16 -9.53
N ILE A 161 -6.62 13.68 -10.66
CA ILE A 161 -5.25 14.18 -10.78
C ILE A 161 -5.28 15.68 -11.02
N ILE A 162 -4.47 16.42 -10.27
CA ILE A 162 -4.18 17.84 -10.51
C ILE A 162 -2.83 17.91 -11.22
N GLU A 163 -2.82 18.45 -12.45
CA GLU A 163 -1.60 18.64 -13.23
C GLU A 163 -1.55 20.07 -13.79
N LYS A 164 -0.38 20.73 -13.63
CA LYS A 164 -0.15 22.10 -14.08
C LYS A 164 0.18 22.18 -15.57
N ASN A 165 0.93 21.20 -16.08
CA ASN A 165 1.33 21.17 -17.49
C ASN A 165 0.18 20.65 -18.35
N LYS A 166 -0.27 21.47 -19.31
CA LYS A 166 -1.42 21.16 -20.18
C LYS A 166 -1.18 19.92 -21.05
N GLU A 167 -0.01 19.82 -21.69
CA GLU A 167 0.31 18.67 -22.54
C GLU A 167 0.35 17.36 -21.74
N ARG A 168 0.89 17.44 -20.52
CA ARG A 168 0.91 16.30 -19.63
C ARG A 168 -0.49 15.92 -19.14
N ALA A 169 -1.36 16.89 -18.86
CA ALA A 169 -2.75 16.65 -18.49
C ALA A 169 -3.53 15.99 -19.66
N GLU A 170 -3.34 16.45 -20.90
CA GLU A 170 -3.94 15.83 -22.09
C GLU A 170 -3.45 14.38 -22.28
N PHE A 171 -2.17 14.12 -22.09
CA PHE A 171 -1.62 12.75 -22.10
C PHE A 171 -2.27 11.86 -21.03
N LEU A 172 -2.39 12.34 -19.79
CA LEU A 172 -3.02 11.59 -18.71
C LEU A 172 -4.48 11.28 -19.00
N ALA A 173 -5.21 12.24 -19.59
CA ALA A 173 -6.61 12.06 -19.99
C ALA A 173 -6.79 11.00 -21.07
N SER A 174 -5.80 10.82 -21.96
CA SER A 174 -5.86 9.79 -23.00
C SER A 174 -5.51 8.38 -22.51
N GLU A 175 -4.74 8.29 -21.44
CA GLU A 175 -4.22 7.00 -20.94
C GLU A 175 -4.99 6.43 -19.74
N LEU A 176 -5.77 7.27 -19.06
CA LEU A 176 -6.49 6.93 -17.83
C LEU A 176 -7.98 7.28 -17.96
N ASN A 177 -8.85 6.46 -17.36
CA ASN A 177 -10.31 6.71 -17.34
C ASN A 177 -10.74 7.70 -16.24
N LEU A 178 -9.83 8.56 -15.77
CA LEU A 178 -9.98 9.41 -14.59
C LEU A 178 -10.63 10.77 -14.88
N SER A 179 -11.18 11.37 -13.81
CA SER A 179 -11.51 12.81 -13.80
C SER A 179 -10.26 13.64 -13.64
N LEU A 180 -9.80 14.29 -14.69
CA LEU A 180 -8.68 15.21 -14.67
C LEU A 180 -9.11 16.62 -14.27
N ILE A 181 -8.34 17.25 -13.37
CA ILE A 181 -8.46 18.67 -13.06
C ILE A 181 -7.18 19.34 -13.56
N HIS A 182 -7.29 20.07 -14.67
CA HIS A 182 -6.24 20.96 -15.13
C HIS A 182 -6.34 22.28 -14.36
N ILE A 183 -5.29 22.68 -13.65
CA ILE A 183 -5.18 23.99 -13.03
C ILE A 183 -4.20 24.81 -13.87
N SER A 184 -4.70 25.74 -14.67
CA SER A 184 -3.90 26.83 -15.20
C SER A 184 -3.56 27.80 -14.05
N GLU A 185 -2.29 28.22 -13.94
CA GLU A 185 -1.96 29.33 -13.02
C GLU A 185 -2.81 30.54 -13.36
N PRO A 186 -3.36 31.24 -12.35
CA PRO A 186 -3.95 32.56 -12.59
C PRO A 186 -2.83 33.43 -13.16
N THR A 187 -3.03 33.91 -14.40
CA THR A 187 -2.18 34.93 -15.00
C THR A 187 -2.10 36.10 -14.03
N ARG A 188 -0.93 36.27 -13.38
CA ARG A 188 -0.67 37.50 -12.65
C ARG A 188 -0.63 38.60 -13.71
N HIS A 189 -1.74 39.34 -13.85
CA HIS A 189 -1.71 40.62 -14.50
C HIS A 189 -0.92 41.57 -13.58
N CYS A 190 0.30 41.91 -13.99
CA CYS A 190 1.03 43.05 -13.47
C CYS A 190 0.34 44.32 -13.90
#